data_3f8ad45f933913e2cf224d202ea7a1a3
#
_entry.id   3f8ad45f933913e2cf224d202ea7a1a3
#
_cell.length_a   1.000
_cell.length_b   1.000
_cell.length_c   1.000
_cell.angle_alpha   90.00
_cell.angle_beta   90.00
_cell.angle_gamma   90.00
#
_symmetry.space_group_name_H-M   'P 1'
#
loop_
_entity.id
_entity.type
_entity.pdbx_description
1 polymer ?
#
loop_
_entity_poly.entity_id
_entity_poly.type
_entity_poly.pdbx_seq_one_letter_code
_entity_poly.pdbx_strand_id
1 'polypeptide(L)'
;NGSPAADTAPPLLVYGAVVVVTGPDGTRRVPIDDFIVGPHRTTLEPGELVAAVELPVPDRPTGSAYQRMTRRRGTDLASVTLCCGVDDTGTTRMAYGSVGPRPLLRIDKNGVLADPAAPEEAKAAVFNDMFAAASPSLTSLRASPDYRQAMLRVLGARALRTATERLVELQGLP
;
A
#
# COMPACT_ATOMS: atom_id res chain seq x y z
N ASN A 1 12.00 -11.04 3.13
CA ASN A 1 11.72 -12.05 2.09
C ASN A 1 11.41 -11.44 0.71
N GLY A 2 11.26 -10.11 0.60
CA GLY A 2 10.98 -9.43 -0.66
C GLY A 2 9.73 -9.94 -1.39
N SER A 3 8.71 -10.37 -0.66
CA SER A 3 7.50 -10.91 -1.28
C SER A 3 6.59 -9.79 -1.78
N PRO A 4 6.20 -9.79 -3.07
CA PRO A 4 5.23 -8.82 -3.60
C PRO A 4 3.83 -8.99 -2.97
N ALA A 5 3.58 -10.11 -2.31
CA ALA A 5 2.32 -10.44 -1.64
C ALA A 5 2.39 -10.31 -0.10
N ALA A 6 3.41 -9.64 0.43
CA ALA A 6 3.53 -9.39 1.85
C ALA A 6 2.40 -8.48 2.34
N ASP A 7 1.65 -8.93 3.35
CA ASP A 7 0.54 -8.17 3.94
C ASP A 7 1.00 -6.87 4.59
N THR A 8 2.23 -6.83 5.10
CA THR A 8 2.80 -5.65 5.78
C THR A 8 3.34 -4.58 4.83
N ALA A 9 3.67 -4.92 3.59
CA ALA A 9 4.30 -3.97 2.67
C ALA A 9 3.42 -2.77 2.31
N PRO A 10 2.12 -2.92 1.98
CA PRO A 10 1.28 -1.76 1.68
C PRO A 10 1.11 -0.79 2.86
N PRO A 11 0.84 -1.20 4.12
CA PRO A 11 0.84 -0.29 5.25
C PRO A 11 2.17 0.44 5.46
N LEU A 12 3.30 -0.27 5.35
CA LEU A 12 4.62 0.34 5.49
C LEU A 12 4.87 1.42 4.43
N LEU A 13 4.44 1.19 3.19
CA LEU A 13 4.53 2.18 2.11
C LEU A 13 3.66 3.42 2.38
N VAL A 14 2.42 3.24 2.84
CA VAL A 14 1.50 4.35 3.15
C VAL A 14 2.08 5.26 4.23
N TYR A 15 2.72 4.68 5.24
CA TYR A 15 3.35 5.42 6.34
C TYR A 15 4.78 5.86 6.05
N GLY A 16 5.34 5.57 4.87
CA GLY A 16 6.70 5.98 4.51
C GLY A 16 7.77 5.36 5.41
N ALA A 17 7.61 4.08 5.76
CA ALA A 17 8.54 3.37 6.62
C ALA A 17 9.96 3.35 6.06
N VAL A 18 10.93 3.29 6.97
CA VAL A 18 12.35 3.19 6.65
C VAL A 18 12.90 1.87 7.20
N VAL A 19 13.53 1.10 6.34
CA VAL A 19 14.20 -0.15 6.73
C VAL A 19 15.62 0.17 7.21
N VAL A 20 15.94 -0.23 8.44
CA VAL A 20 17.29 -0.12 9.01
C VAL A 20 18.03 -1.41 8.67
N VAL A 21 19.06 -1.30 7.88
CA VAL A 21 19.91 -2.41 7.44
C VAL A 21 21.25 -2.32 8.14
N THR A 22 21.74 -3.44 8.67
CA THR A 22 23.05 -3.54 9.33
C THR A 22 23.88 -4.67 8.69
N GLY A 23 25.15 -4.39 8.45
CA GLY A 23 26.08 -5.33 7.83
C GLY A 23 27.53 -5.03 8.22
N PRO A 24 28.49 -5.68 7.55
CA PRO A 24 29.92 -5.52 7.84
C PRO A 24 30.41 -4.07 7.75
N ASP A 25 29.84 -3.28 6.85
CA ASP A 25 30.21 -1.89 6.60
C ASP A 25 29.41 -0.87 7.44
N GLY A 26 28.63 -1.35 8.40
CA GLY A 26 27.85 -0.52 9.31
C GLY A 26 26.35 -0.57 9.12
N THR A 27 25.69 0.55 9.41
CA THR A 27 24.22 0.65 9.37
C THR A 27 23.79 1.70 8.36
N ARG A 28 22.81 1.36 7.51
CA ARG A 28 22.19 2.27 6.56
C ARG A 28 20.67 2.24 6.65
N ARG A 29 20.03 3.33 6.22
CA ARG A 29 18.58 3.49 6.18
C ARG A 29 18.09 3.50 4.75
N VAL A 30 17.10 2.68 4.44
CA VAL A 30 16.53 2.51 3.10
C VAL A 30 15.02 2.77 3.15
N PRO A 31 14.48 3.72 2.38
CA PRO A 31 13.03 3.87 2.25
C PRO A 31 12.39 2.55 1.82
N ILE A 32 11.24 2.21 2.37
CA ILE A 32 10.57 0.93 2.07
C ILE A 32 10.23 0.79 0.58
N ASP A 33 9.95 1.90 -0.13
CA ASP A 33 9.66 1.88 -1.58
C ASP A 33 10.88 1.47 -2.40
N ASP A 34 12.07 1.75 -1.91
CA ASP A 34 13.34 1.38 -2.56
C ASP A 34 13.84 -0.01 -2.12
N PHE A 35 13.32 -0.54 -0.99
CA PHE A 35 13.86 -1.75 -0.38
C PHE A 35 13.46 -3.03 -1.13
N ILE A 36 12.19 -3.16 -1.56
CA ILE A 36 11.70 -4.33 -2.31
C ILE A 36 11.79 -4.02 -3.80
N VAL A 37 12.73 -4.64 -4.49
CA VAL A 37 13.02 -4.38 -5.91
C VAL A 37 12.40 -5.39 -6.88
N GLY A 38 11.89 -6.50 -6.37
CA GLY A 38 11.24 -7.54 -7.18
C GLY A 38 10.88 -8.78 -6.37
N PRO A 39 10.30 -9.81 -7.01
CA PRO A 39 9.94 -11.04 -6.32
C PRO A 39 11.17 -11.68 -5.65
N HIS A 40 11.10 -11.82 -4.32
CA HIS A 40 12.18 -12.34 -3.48
C HIS A 40 13.52 -11.59 -3.63
N ARG A 41 13.46 -10.32 -4.04
CA ARG A 41 14.63 -9.48 -4.21
C ARG A 41 14.48 -8.19 -3.43
N THR A 42 15.49 -7.90 -2.64
CA THR A 42 15.63 -6.66 -1.85
C THR A 42 16.97 -6.00 -2.19
N THR A 43 17.19 -4.81 -1.66
CA THR A 43 18.47 -4.09 -1.78
C THR A 43 19.52 -4.53 -0.74
N LEU A 44 19.30 -5.65 -0.04
CA LEU A 44 20.29 -6.22 0.87
C LEU A 44 21.50 -6.72 0.09
N GLU A 45 22.68 -6.40 0.59
CA GLU A 45 23.96 -6.90 0.11
C GLU A 45 24.41 -8.14 0.92
N PRO A 46 25.39 -8.91 0.41
CA PRO A 46 25.91 -10.06 1.15
C PRO A 46 26.41 -9.67 2.55
N GLY A 47 25.93 -10.37 3.56
CA GLY A 47 26.25 -10.11 4.97
C GLY A 47 25.38 -9.05 5.65
N GLU A 48 24.46 -8.41 4.93
CA GLU A 48 23.49 -7.49 5.52
C GLU A 48 22.23 -8.20 6.01
N LEU A 49 21.62 -7.62 7.05
CA LEU A 49 20.32 -8.03 7.58
C LEU A 49 19.46 -6.82 7.92
N VAL A 50 18.15 -7.01 7.92
CA VAL A 50 17.21 -6.01 8.43
C VAL A 50 17.25 -6.04 9.97
N ALA A 51 17.73 -4.96 10.57
CA ALA A 51 17.81 -4.80 12.01
C ALA A 51 16.50 -4.24 12.60
N ALA A 52 15.86 -3.31 11.87
CA ALA A 52 14.61 -2.69 12.32
C ALA A 52 13.81 -2.14 11.14
N VAL A 53 12.56 -1.80 11.39
CA VAL A 53 11.71 -0.97 10.54
C VAL A 53 11.25 0.22 11.37
N GLU A 54 11.61 1.42 10.94
CA GLU A 54 11.20 2.67 11.57
C GLU A 54 9.91 3.16 10.89
N LEU A 55 8.91 3.48 11.69
CA LEU A 55 7.67 4.09 11.21
C LEU A 55 7.68 5.56 11.63
N PRO A 56 7.64 6.51 10.69
CA PRO A 56 7.44 7.91 11.03
C PRO A 56 6.09 8.07 11.74
N VAL A 57 6.09 8.83 12.82
CA VAL A 57 4.83 9.27 13.44
C VAL A 57 4.23 10.34 12.50
N PRO A 58 2.98 10.19 12.04
CA PRO A 58 2.35 11.20 11.21
C PRO A 58 2.33 12.56 11.90
N ASP A 59 2.69 13.60 11.18
CA ASP A 59 2.71 14.99 11.66
C ASP A 59 1.33 15.64 11.69
N ARG A 60 0.32 14.93 11.16
CA ARG A 60 -1.08 15.36 11.07
C ARG A 60 -2.04 14.18 11.21
N PRO A 61 -3.31 14.44 11.58
CA PRO A 61 -4.34 13.39 11.61
C PRO A 61 -4.39 12.63 10.30
N THR A 62 -4.26 11.31 10.38
CA THR A 62 -4.30 10.40 9.22
C THR A 62 -5.13 9.19 9.55
N GLY A 63 -6.27 9.06 8.87
CA GLY A 63 -7.06 7.83 8.90
C GLY A 63 -6.50 6.81 7.92
N SER A 64 -6.46 5.55 8.29
CA SER A 64 -5.96 4.51 7.40
C SER A 64 -6.77 3.21 7.49
N ALA A 65 -6.77 2.44 6.40
CA ALA A 65 -7.42 1.15 6.34
C ALA A 65 -6.64 0.18 5.45
N TYR A 66 -6.51 -1.05 5.92
CA TYR A 66 -5.92 -2.15 5.16
C TYR A 66 -7.01 -3.12 4.71
N GLN A 67 -6.91 -3.59 3.48
CA GLN A 67 -7.80 -4.58 2.85
C GLN A 67 -6.97 -5.67 2.18
N ARG A 68 -7.48 -6.89 2.21
CA ARG A 68 -6.89 -8.00 1.43
C ARG A 68 -7.94 -8.92 0.86
N MET A 69 -7.62 -9.54 -0.26
CA MET A 69 -8.41 -10.60 -0.87
C MET A 69 -7.64 -11.91 -0.79
N THR A 70 -8.24 -12.93 -0.18
CA THR A 70 -7.71 -14.29 -0.09
C THR A 70 -8.72 -15.29 -0.67
N ARG A 71 -8.27 -16.45 -1.09
CA ARG A 71 -9.14 -17.52 -1.63
C ARG A 71 -9.96 -18.22 -0.56
N ARG A 72 -9.48 -18.19 0.68
CA ARG A 72 -10.10 -18.85 1.83
C ARG A 72 -9.95 -18.00 3.09
N ARG A 73 -10.77 -18.26 4.10
CA ARG A 73 -10.61 -17.69 5.43
C ARG A 73 -9.42 -18.37 6.15
N GLY A 74 -8.68 -17.62 6.96
CA GLY A 74 -7.51 -18.10 7.69
C GLY A 74 -6.20 -17.83 6.96
N THR A 75 -5.19 -18.65 7.21
CA THR A 75 -3.85 -18.49 6.63
C THR A 75 -3.88 -18.79 5.13
N ASP A 76 -3.66 -17.77 4.33
CA ASP A 76 -3.50 -17.84 2.88
C ASP A 76 -2.72 -16.64 2.38
N LEU A 77 -1.99 -16.79 1.27
CA LEU A 77 -1.37 -15.67 0.58
C LEU A 77 -2.45 -14.86 -0.13
N ALA A 78 -2.39 -13.56 0.03
CA ALA A 78 -3.35 -12.68 -0.61
C ALA A 78 -3.22 -12.68 -2.14
N SER A 79 -4.36 -12.65 -2.83
CA SER A 79 -4.43 -12.40 -4.27
C SER A 79 -4.28 -10.91 -4.58
N VAL A 80 -4.74 -10.06 -3.66
CA VAL A 80 -4.58 -8.60 -3.70
C VAL A 80 -4.43 -8.11 -2.26
N THR A 81 -3.49 -7.21 -2.02
CA THR A 81 -3.35 -6.44 -0.78
C THR A 81 -3.42 -4.95 -1.10
N LEU A 82 -4.04 -4.16 -0.24
CA LEU A 82 -4.14 -2.71 -0.41
C LEU A 82 -4.24 -2.04 0.96
N CYS A 83 -3.51 -0.93 1.12
CA CYS A 83 -3.67 0.01 2.23
C CYS A 83 -3.97 1.40 1.67
N CYS A 84 -4.93 2.07 2.27
CA CYS A 84 -5.26 3.48 2.01
C CYS A 84 -4.99 4.30 3.26
N GLY A 85 -4.38 5.47 3.10
CA GLY A 85 -4.25 6.51 4.12
C GLY A 85 -4.78 7.82 3.57
N VAL A 86 -5.58 8.53 4.38
CA VAL A 86 -6.11 9.87 4.06
C VAL A 86 -5.74 10.81 5.18
N ASP A 87 -5.13 11.94 4.88
CA ASP A 87 -4.81 12.97 5.87
C ASP A 87 -5.83 14.14 5.84
N ASP A 88 -5.72 15.03 6.81
CA ASP A 88 -6.62 16.19 6.98
C ASP A 88 -6.52 17.24 5.88
N THR A 89 -5.55 17.14 4.98
CA THR A 89 -5.48 17.97 3.75
C THR A 89 -6.23 17.36 2.58
N GLY A 90 -6.75 16.13 2.73
CA GLY A 90 -7.35 15.35 1.67
C GLY A 90 -6.35 14.54 0.84
N THR A 91 -5.03 14.63 1.14
CA THR A 91 -4.04 13.81 0.45
C THR A 91 -4.32 12.33 0.70
N THR A 92 -4.52 11.59 -0.38
CA THR A 92 -4.81 10.15 -0.32
C THR A 92 -3.63 9.35 -0.82
N ARG A 93 -3.12 8.44 0.02
CA ARG A 93 -2.04 7.49 -0.30
C ARG A 93 -2.64 6.10 -0.45
N MET A 94 -2.39 5.44 -1.57
CA MET A 94 -2.77 4.05 -1.78
C MET A 94 -1.55 3.22 -2.12
N ALA A 95 -1.28 2.21 -1.30
CA ALA A 95 -0.26 1.22 -1.60
C ALA A 95 -0.91 -0.15 -1.80
N TYR A 96 -0.42 -0.88 -2.78
CA TYR A 96 -1.00 -2.18 -3.13
C TYR A 96 0.07 -3.19 -3.53
N GLY A 97 -0.21 -4.46 -3.26
CA GLY A 97 0.66 -5.59 -3.53
C GLY A 97 -0.08 -6.79 -4.14
N SER A 98 0.65 -7.83 -4.46
CA SER A 98 0.18 -9.04 -5.17
C SER A 98 -0.26 -8.80 -6.62
N VAL A 99 -0.10 -7.62 -7.16
CA VAL A 99 -0.56 -7.20 -8.50
C VAL A 99 0.57 -6.63 -9.37
N GLY A 100 1.78 -7.03 -9.09
CA GLY A 100 2.98 -6.64 -9.80
C GLY A 100 4.22 -7.31 -9.21
N PRO A 101 5.40 -7.06 -9.77
CA PRO A 101 6.66 -7.65 -9.30
C PRO A 101 7.10 -7.10 -7.93
N ARG A 102 6.59 -5.95 -7.53
CA ARG A 102 6.80 -5.34 -6.22
C ARG A 102 5.55 -4.59 -5.76
N PRO A 103 5.38 -4.31 -4.46
CA PRO A 103 4.35 -3.40 -3.98
C PRO A 103 4.57 -1.99 -4.56
N LEU A 104 3.48 -1.25 -4.76
CA LEU A 104 3.52 0.09 -5.35
C LEU A 104 2.76 1.07 -4.46
N LEU A 105 3.28 2.30 -4.33
CA LEU A 105 2.59 3.44 -3.71
C LEU A 105 2.15 4.42 -4.79
N ARG A 106 0.92 4.97 -4.63
CA ARG A 106 0.37 6.05 -5.43
C ARG A 106 -0.26 7.10 -4.52
N ILE A 107 -0.21 8.36 -4.93
CA ILE A 107 -0.65 9.49 -4.11
C ILE A 107 -1.52 10.41 -4.95
N ASP A 108 -2.77 10.62 -4.51
CA ASP A 108 -3.61 11.74 -4.93
C ASP A 108 -3.35 12.93 -4.00
N LYS A 109 -2.66 13.92 -4.52
CA LYS A 109 -2.39 15.18 -3.81
C LYS A 109 -3.46 16.25 -4.05
N ASN A 110 -4.35 16.01 -5.00
CA ASN A 110 -5.39 16.96 -5.39
C ASN A 110 -6.64 16.83 -4.50
N GLY A 111 -6.70 15.80 -3.67
CA GLY A 111 -7.78 15.57 -2.73
C GLY A 111 -9.09 15.06 -3.35
N VAL A 112 -9.09 14.72 -4.63
CA VAL A 112 -10.30 14.28 -5.36
C VAL A 112 -10.96 13.08 -4.69
N LEU A 113 -10.14 12.11 -4.25
CA LEU A 113 -10.67 10.90 -3.60
C LEU A 113 -11.27 11.18 -2.22
N ALA A 114 -10.69 12.13 -1.48
CA ALA A 114 -11.13 12.50 -0.15
C ALA A 114 -12.31 13.48 -0.14
N ASP A 115 -12.56 14.20 -1.25
CA ASP A 115 -13.65 15.15 -1.37
C ASP A 115 -15.01 14.43 -1.51
N PRO A 116 -15.92 14.56 -0.53
CA PRO A 116 -17.26 13.95 -0.63
C PRO A 116 -18.10 14.55 -1.76
N ALA A 117 -17.81 15.78 -2.19
CA ALA A 117 -18.54 16.48 -3.25
C ALA A 117 -17.98 16.18 -4.66
N ALA A 118 -16.81 15.53 -4.76
CA ALA A 118 -16.23 15.20 -6.07
C ALA A 118 -17.12 14.21 -6.83
N PRO A 119 -17.35 14.44 -8.14
CA PRO A 119 -18.12 13.53 -8.98
C PRO A 119 -17.53 12.10 -9.01
N GLU A 120 -18.39 11.10 -9.07
CA GLU A 120 -17.93 9.69 -9.11
C GLU A 120 -17.05 9.39 -10.33
N GLU A 121 -17.30 10.05 -11.48
CA GLU A 121 -16.44 9.93 -12.67
C GLU A 121 -15.03 10.46 -12.40
N ALA A 122 -14.88 11.56 -11.66
CA ALA A 122 -13.59 12.12 -11.28
C ALA A 122 -12.84 11.17 -10.34
N LYS A 123 -13.53 10.61 -9.34
CA LYS A 123 -12.95 9.59 -8.45
C LYS A 123 -12.53 8.33 -9.21
N ALA A 124 -13.38 7.87 -10.13
CA ALA A 124 -13.08 6.72 -10.97
C ALA A 124 -11.85 6.95 -11.86
N ALA A 125 -11.69 8.15 -12.40
CA ALA A 125 -10.51 8.53 -13.20
C ALA A 125 -9.22 8.48 -12.34
N VAL A 126 -9.25 9.01 -11.12
CA VAL A 126 -8.10 8.95 -10.18
C VAL A 126 -7.78 7.50 -9.81
N PHE A 127 -8.78 6.66 -9.50
CA PHE A 127 -8.54 5.23 -9.25
C PHE A 127 -7.92 4.52 -10.45
N ASN A 128 -8.39 4.81 -11.67
CA ASN A 128 -7.82 4.23 -12.88
C ASN A 128 -6.36 4.61 -13.05
N ASP A 129 -6.00 5.88 -12.84
CA ASP A 129 -4.62 6.35 -12.89
C ASP A 129 -3.76 5.69 -11.82
N MET A 130 -4.21 5.69 -10.57
CA MET A 130 -3.49 5.06 -9.46
C MET A 130 -3.21 3.57 -9.69
N PHE A 131 -4.13 2.84 -10.32
CA PHE A 131 -3.98 1.40 -10.55
C PHE A 131 -3.45 1.04 -11.94
N ALA A 132 -3.16 2.03 -12.80
CA ALA A 132 -2.65 1.81 -14.15
C ALA A 132 -1.32 1.03 -14.21
N ALA A 133 -0.48 1.17 -13.18
CA ALA A 133 0.80 0.46 -13.08
C ALA A 133 0.68 -0.99 -12.54
N ALA A 134 -0.53 -1.45 -12.20
CA ALA A 134 -0.73 -2.82 -11.78
C ALA A 134 -0.49 -3.78 -12.97
N SER A 135 0.40 -4.74 -12.79
CA SER A 135 0.79 -5.72 -13.79
C SER A 135 0.79 -7.15 -13.20
N PRO A 136 -0.40 -7.71 -12.91
CA PRO A 136 -0.49 -9.04 -12.30
C PRO A 136 0.10 -10.11 -13.21
N SER A 137 0.78 -11.09 -12.61
CA SER A 137 1.37 -12.21 -13.36
C SER A 137 0.32 -13.03 -14.10
N LEU A 138 0.57 -13.31 -15.37
CA LEU A 138 -0.24 -14.17 -16.22
C LEU A 138 -0.17 -15.66 -15.81
N THR A 139 0.90 -16.07 -15.12
CA THR A 139 1.14 -17.46 -14.70
C THR A 139 0.68 -17.76 -13.28
N SER A 140 -0.01 -16.82 -12.62
CA SER A 140 -0.47 -17.01 -11.26
C SER A 140 -1.64 -18.00 -11.18
N LEU A 141 -1.48 -19.05 -10.40
CA LEU A 141 -2.53 -20.06 -10.12
C LEU A 141 -3.57 -19.61 -9.09
N ARG A 142 -3.41 -18.41 -8.48
CA ARG A 142 -4.27 -17.97 -7.38
C ARG A 142 -5.48 -17.15 -7.84
N ALA A 143 -5.29 -16.33 -8.86
CA ALA A 143 -6.34 -15.50 -9.46
C ALA A 143 -5.86 -14.98 -10.81
N SER A 144 -6.80 -14.74 -11.73
CA SER A 144 -6.51 -14.16 -13.03
C SER A 144 -6.06 -12.69 -12.89
N PRO A 145 -5.31 -12.15 -13.86
CA PRO A 145 -4.94 -10.74 -13.89
C PRO A 145 -6.15 -9.81 -13.84
N ASP A 146 -7.19 -10.07 -14.63
CA ASP A 146 -8.40 -9.26 -14.69
C ASP A 146 -9.15 -9.23 -13.35
N TYR A 147 -9.25 -10.38 -12.69
CA TYR A 147 -9.83 -10.44 -11.35
C TYR A 147 -9.05 -9.59 -10.35
N ARG A 148 -7.72 -9.65 -10.37
CA ARG A 148 -6.88 -8.85 -9.46
C ARG A 148 -7.02 -7.36 -9.72
N GLN A 149 -7.08 -6.94 -10.98
CA GLN A 149 -7.30 -5.53 -11.34
C GLN A 149 -8.70 -5.06 -10.93
N ALA A 150 -9.73 -5.86 -11.15
CA ALA A 150 -11.08 -5.55 -10.68
C ALA A 150 -11.13 -5.42 -9.15
N MET A 151 -10.46 -6.32 -8.42
CA MET A 151 -10.42 -6.29 -6.97
C MET A 151 -9.64 -5.09 -6.40
N LEU A 152 -8.64 -4.56 -7.10
CA LEU A 152 -7.99 -3.31 -6.69
C LEU A 152 -9.00 -2.16 -6.55
N ARG A 153 -9.91 -2.00 -7.52
CA ARG A 153 -10.95 -0.96 -7.47
C ARG A 153 -11.91 -1.19 -6.30
N VAL A 154 -12.35 -2.42 -6.12
CA VAL A 154 -13.28 -2.78 -5.02
C VAL A 154 -12.62 -2.55 -3.65
N LEU A 155 -11.39 -3.03 -3.46
CA LEU A 155 -10.66 -2.87 -2.19
C LEU A 155 -10.25 -1.43 -1.97
N GLY A 156 -9.86 -0.71 -3.03
CA GLY A 156 -9.53 0.72 -2.98
C GLY A 156 -10.70 1.56 -2.47
N ALA A 157 -11.89 1.38 -3.05
CA ALA A 157 -13.09 2.09 -2.61
C ALA A 157 -13.48 1.76 -1.16
N ARG A 158 -13.36 0.49 -0.76
CA ARG A 158 -13.64 0.08 0.63
C ARG A 158 -12.62 0.65 1.61
N ALA A 159 -11.33 0.58 1.28
CA ALA A 159 -10.27 1.11 2.12
C ALA A 159 -10.36 2.63 2.24
N LEU A 160 -10.65 3.35 1.15
CA LEU A 160 -10.85 4.79 1.15
C LEU A 160 -11.98 5.19 2.11
N ARG A 161 -13.15 4.56 1.99
CA ARG A 161 -14.29 4.83 2.87
C ARG A 161 -13.91 4.65 4.34
N THR A 162 -13.33 3.50 4.69
CA THR A 162 -12.95 3.22 6.09
C THR A 162 -11.84 4.15 6.58
N ALA A 163 -10.89 4.53 5.72
CA ALA A 163 -9.83 5.49 6.08
C ALA A 163 -10.41 6.88 6.36
N THR A 164 -11.37 7.33 5.53
CA THR A 164 -12.05 8.62 5.72
C THR A 164 -12.90 8.61 7.00
N GLU A 165 -13.66 7.54 7.26
CA GLU A 165 -14.42 7.37 8.50
C GLU A 165 -13.52 7.51 9.75
N ARG A 166 -12.39 6.82 9.75
CA ARG A 166 -11.38 6.88 10.83
C ARG A 166 -10.74 8.26 10.97
N LEU A 167 -10.50 8.96 9.86
CA LEU A 167 -9.99 10.33 9.93
C LEU A 167 -10.97 11.25 10.63
N VAL A 168 -12.27 11.18 10.29
CA VAL A 168 -13.33 11.95 10.94
C VAL A 168 -13.41 11.64 12.45
N GLU A 169 -13.31 10.36 12.82
CA GLU A 169 -13.28 9.94 14.22
C GLU A 169 -12.10 10.56 14.97
N LEU A 170 -10.89 10.56 14.37
CA LEU A 170 -9.68 11.15 14.96
C LEU A 170 -9.80 12.67 15.13
N GLN A 171 -10.45 13.36 14.20
CA GLN A 171 -10.68 14.81 14.26
C GLN A 171 -11.75 15.20 15.29
N GLY A 172 -12.65 14.31 15.65
CA GLY A 172 -13.69 14.50 16.66
C GLY A 172 -13.25 14.15 18.09
N LEU A 173 -12.02 13.65 18.28
CA LEU A 173 -11.48 13.38 19.63
C LEU A 173 -11.01 14.69 20.26
N PRO A 174 -11.33 14.92 21.57
CA PRO A 174 -10.91 16.12 22.30
C PRO A 174 -9.41 16.18 22.53
#